data_eb0386be5728a618181aee58ad3c40e2
#
_entry.id   eb0386be5728a618181aee58ad3c40e2
#
_cell.length_a   1.000
_cell.length_b   1.000
_cell.length_c   1.000
_cell.angle_alpha   90.00
_cell.angle_beta   90.00
_cell.angle_gamma   90.00
#
_symmetry.space_group_name_H-M   'P 1'
#
loop_
_entity.id
_entity.type
_entity.pdbx_description
1 polymer ?
#
loop_
_entity_poly.entity_id
_entity_poly.type
_entity_poly.pdbx_seq_one_letter_code
_entity_poly.pdbx_strand_id
1 'polypeptide(L)'
;MKTTLFCFGRTAACLTLAVALLTGCSLLPAASPRKDPIPVEQPSNASAALDDGKLRILYDSNGSTVLCGSKVLHEGRGDETVALVYDPAESDIPYYWVAWSDNSSPSGRRSALYDKTGAEVLTFEQDHSVTLSGNYLVLNQTDALEFSCDHAVQPGDCRVIDLTTGQELPSPDTAYQCVVSNDLFAFTCYERPETLADGEYDEDMYQHVRMVLQDREGNPLREEDRCTATSLSTQNNTSGIPSDWILLDFYTDGYLSQSSTLSNTVTGEELDGFDQVCGNGTASFRTEDGQYQLIDLASTEQSEVLATFDRSVLYHAPGAVVCWNAGNDYRYQFHDLTTGEMKPVYNVDADDKTLAVYATDGTLRVYDRTTGAILTDVNVDSVENQDSAQVWAVGEGYALVMLYPAGDHSKPTIRLYDAQGLVRQLAISASTPDGYYYFAPLTTTDGHAYFRYGYAGPNGKTLYDVLDENGNAVLKGLALCYSYYGGNGLNDLPAGAFMARKGFYYGWMTPDGQWLYCRSIFASSTDEHGYGDLI
;
A
#
# COMPACT_ATOMS: atom_id res chain seq x y z
N MET A 1 14.63 -28.86 16.17
CA MET A 1 13.19 -28.50 16.13
C MET A 1 13.15 -27.15 15.40
N LYS A 2 12.73 -27.16 14.16
CA LYS A 2 12.73 -25.98 13.30
C LYS A 2 11.42 -25.22 13.53
N THR A 3 11.51 -24.04 14.11
CA THR A 3 10.37 -23.14 14.27
C THR A 3 10.46 -22.14 13.12
N THR A 4 9.53 -22.23 12.20
CA THR A 4 9.42 -21.31 11.07
C THR A 4 8.65 -20.08 11.56
N LEU A 5 9.32 -18.96 11.71
CA LEU A 5 8.69 -17.66 11.90
C LEU A 5 8.11 -17.18 10.56
N PHE A 6 6.80 -16.98 10.51
CA PHE A 6 6.16 -16.25 9.42
C PHE A 6 6.06 -14.78 9.81
N CYS A 7 6.95 -13.98 9.26
CA CYS A 7 6.74 -12.53 9.20
C CYS A 7 5.77 -12.24 8.05
N PHE A 8 4.57 -11.77 8.35
CA PHE A 8 3.66 -11.18 7.37
C PHE A 8 3.95 -9.69 7.27
N GLY A 9 4.94 -9.34 6.44
CA GLY A 9 4.98 -8.00 5.89
C GLY A 9 3.86 -7.85 4.85
N ARG A 10 2.96 -6.91 5.02
CA ARG A 10 2.04 -6.47 3.97
C ARG A 10 2.83 -5.64 2.96
N THR A 11 3.60 -6.28 2.11
CA THR A 11 4.11 -5.66 0.90
C THR A 11 3.13 -5.94 -0.24
N ALA A 12 2.86 -4.91 -1.00
CA ALA A 12 2.05 -4.93 -2.20
C ALA A 12 2.44 -6.12 -3.09
N ALA A 13 1.48 -7.03 -3.30
CA ALA A 13 1.60 -8.04 -4.33
C ALA A 13 1.17 -7.42 -5.64
N CYS A 14 2.12 -6.89 -6.38
CA CYS A 14 1.99 -6.72 -7.82
C CYS A 14 2.99 -7.65 -8.50
N LEU A 15 2.45 -8.46 -9.40
CA LEU A 15 3.14 -9.17 -10.48
C LEU A 15 4.11 -10.30 -10.11
N THR A 16 3.60 -11.53 -10.22
CA THR A 16 4.33 -12.59 -10.95
C THR A 16 3.35 -13.69 -11.36
N LEU A 17 2.99 -13.72 -12.60
CA LEU A 17 2.65 -14.96 -13.32
C LEU A 17 2.83 -14.72 -14.82
N ALA A 18 4.01 -15.02 -15.29
CA ALA A 18 4.23 -15.31 -16.69
C ALA A 18 5.05 -16.61 -16.78
N VAL A 19 4.69 -17.42 -17.78
CA VAL A 19 5.38 -18.60 -18.31
C VAL A 19 5.01 -19.93 -17.66
N ALA A 20 4.09 -20.63 -18.31
CA ALA A 20 4.26 -21.98 -18.87
C ALA A 20 2.96 -22.43 -19.53
N LEU A 21 2.98 -22.67 -20.81
CA LEU A 21 2.67 -23.94 -21.47
C LEU A 21 2.19 -23.74 -22.90
N LEU A 22 3.10 -23.89 -23.81
CA LEU A 22 2.83 -24.35 -25.17
C LEU A 22 2.69 -25.88 -25.11
N THR A 23 1.50 -26.39 -25.41
CA THR A 23 1.23 -27.58 -26.24
C THR A 23 -0.19 -28.08 -25.97
N GLY A 24 -0.97 -28.17 -27.02
CA GLY A 24 -2.24 -28.90 -26.99
C GLY A 24 -3.31 -28.30 -27.90
N CYS A 25 -3.15 -28.42 -29.24
CA CYS A 25 -4.29 -28.24 -30.16
C CYS A 25 -5.34 -29.31 -29.88
N SER A 26 -6.46 -28.92 -29.27
CA SER A 26 -7.69 -29.67 -29.33
C SER A 26 -8.76 -28.80 -29.99
N LEU A 27 -9.32 -29.31 -31.07
CA LEU A 27 -10.43 -28.74 -31.81
C LEU A 27 -11.61 -28.50 -30.86
N LEU A 28 -11.85 -27.24 -30.53
CA LEU A 28 -13.08 -26.82 -29.88
C LEU A 28 -14.20 -26.71 -30.90
N PRO A 29 -15.45 -27.13 -30.58
CA PRO A 29 -16.59 -26.94 -31.46
C PRO A 29 -16.87 -25.46 -31.70
N ALA A 30 -17.27 -25.11 -32.91
CA ALA A 30 -17.58 -23.76 -33.33
C ALA A 30 -18.55 -23.09 -32.33
N ALA A 31 -18.15 -21.97 -31.73
CA ALA A 31 -18.96 -21.18 -30.86
C ALA A 31 -20.23 -20.72 -31.58
N SER A 32 -21.37 -20.86 -30.93
CA SER A 32 -22.65 -20.31 -31.38
C SER A 32 -22.52 -18.79 -31.60
N PRO A 33 -23.20 -18.21 -32.59
CA PRO A 33 -23.10 -16.77 -32.84
C PRO A 33 -23.51 -16.00 -31.57
N ARG A 34 -22.58 -15.19 -31.03
CA ARG A 34 -22.83 -14.30 -29.92
C ARG A 34 -24.00 -13.37 -30.24
N LYS A 35 -25.00 -13.32 -29.38
CA LYS A 35 -25.94 -12.22 -29.41
C LYS A 35 -25.19 -10.94 -29.06
N ASP A 36 -25.38 -9.90 -29.85
CA ASP A 36 -24.81 -8.60 -29.58
C ASP A 36 -25.20 -8.15 -28.17
N PRO A 37 -24.23 -7.71 -27.33
CA PRO A 37 -24.52 -7.26 -25.99
C PRO A 37 -25.38 -6.00 -26.03
N ILE A 38 -26.26 -5.87 -25.03
CA ILE A 38 -27.06 -4.65 -24.85
C ILE A 38 -26.06 -3.51 -24.59
N PRO A 39 -26.05 -2.44 -25.39
CA PRO A 39 -25.16 -1.31 -25.19
C PRO A 39 -25.46 -0.69 -23.82
N VAL A 40 -24.47 -0.67 -22.92
CA VAL A 40 -24.50 0.20 -21.75
C VAL A 40 -23.91 1.52 -22.22
N GLU A 41 -24.64 2.62 -22.04
CA GLU A 41 -24.13 3.93 -22.45
C GLU A 41 -22.83 4.23 -21.69
N GLN A 42 -21.75 4.29 -22.43
CA GLN A 42 -20.48 4.77 -21.91
C GLN A 42 -20.56 6.29 -21.76
N PRO A 43 -20.21 6.86 -20.61
CA PRO A 43 -20.04 8.30 -20.54
C PRO A 43 -18.98 8.73 -21.55
N SER A 44 -19.31 9.69 -22.38
CA SER A 44 -18.44 10.15 -23.47
C SER A 44 -17.17 10.85 -22.99
N ASN A 45 -17.12 11.25 -21.72
CA ASN A 45 -16.01 11.99 -21.09
C ASN A 45 -15.92 11.63 -19.60
N ALA A 46 -14.75 11.89 -18.99
CA ALA A 46 -14.60 11.83 -17.56
C ALA A 46 -15.53 12.87 -16.88
N SER A 47 -16.09 12.52 -15.73
CA SER A 47 -17.00 13.36 -14.98
C SER A 47 -16.30 14.64 -14.51
N ALA A 48 -17.00 15.77 -14.55
CA ALA A 48 -16.53 17.02 -13.96
C ALA A 48 -16.28 16.92 -12.42
N ALA A 49 -16.81 15.90 -11.76
CA ALA A 49 -16.50 15.62 -10.37
C ALA A 49 -15.01 15.25 -10.14
N LEU A 50 -14.29 14.85 -11.19
CA LEU A 50 -12.84 14.62 -11.15
C LEU A 50 -12.02 15.91 -11.31
N ASP A 51 -12.63 17.06 -11.51
CA ASP A 51 -11.95 18.32 -11.91
C ASP A 51 -11.25 19.02 -10.73
N ASP A 52 -10.54 18.26 -9.93
CA ASP A 52 -9.74 18.68 -8.77
C ASP A 52 -8.25 18.87 -9.09
N GLY A 53 -7.84 18.65 -10.33
CA GLY A 53 -6.46 18.78 -10.80
C GLY A 53 -5.50 17.69 -10.29
N LYS A 54 -6.01 16.62 -9.67
CA LYS A 54 -5.17 15.51 -9.19
C LYS A 54 -4.86 14.53 -10.32
N LEU A 55 -3.64 14.00 -10.32
CA LEU A 55 -3.25 12.87 -11.17
C LEU A 55 -3.82 11.56 -10.60
N ARG A 56 -4.35 10.72 -11.48
CA ARG A 56 -4.87 9.38 -11.16
C ARG A 56 -4.54 8.40 -12.27
N ILE A 57 -4.38 7.15 -11.91
CA ILE A 57 -4.19 6.06 -12.89
C ILE A 57 -5.31 5.05 -12.74
N LEU A 58 -5.94 4.71 -13.85
CA LEU A 58 -6.82 3.56 -13.96
C LEU A 58 -6.05 2.43 -14.66
N TYR A 59 -5.84 1.32 -13.97
CA TYR A 59 -5.22 0.11 -14.51
C TYR A 59 -6.29 -0.89 -14.89
N ASP A 60 -6.16 -1.51 -16.06
CA ASP A 60 -6.95 -2.68 -16.47
C ASP A 60 -6.10 -3.68 -17.24
N SER A 61 -6.69 -4.80 -17.66
CA SER A 61 -6.01 -5.84 -18.44
C SER A 61 -5.47 -5.38 -19.81
N ASN A 62 -5.88 -4.22 -20.30
CA ASN A 62 -5.49 -3.68 -21.62
C ASN A 62 -4.44 -2.57 -21.52
N GLY A 63 -4.08 -2.16 -20.30
CA GLY A 63 -3.12 -1.10 -20.05
C GLY A 63 -3.56 -0.12 -18.97
N SER A 64 -3.03 1.08 -19.02
CA SER A 64 -3.24 2.12 -18.02
C SER A 64 -3.79 3.39 -18.66
N THR A 65 -4.63 4.11 -17.93
CA THR A 65 -5.05 5.46 -18.33
C THR A 65 -4.67 6.45 -17.25
N VAL A 66 -3.93 7.50 -17.61
CA VAL A 66 -3.59 8.61 -16.71
C VAL A 66 -4.55 9.76 -16.93
N LEU A 67 -5.14 10.24 -15.86
CA LEU A 67 -5.99 11.43 -15.87
C LEU A 67 -5.40 12.51 -14.94
N CYS A 68 -5.54 13.77 -15.35
CA CYS A 68 -5.40 14.91 -14.45
C CYS A 68 -6.75 15.63 -14.37
N GLY A 69 -7.37 15.56 -13.21
CA GLY A 69 -8.78 15.94 -13.14
C GLY A 69 -9.63 15.10 -14.10
N SER A 70 -10.49 15.75 -14.88
CA SER A 70 -11.33 15.12 -15.92
C SER A 70 -10.63 14.95 -17.29
N LYS A 71 -9.38 15.42 -17.42
CA LYS A 71 -8.61 15.33 -18.67
C LYS A 71 -7.81 14.05 -18.72
N VAL A 72 -7.99 13.24 -19.76
CA VAL A 72 -7.11 12.09 -20.09
C VAL A 72 -5.81 12.64 -20.66
N LEU A 73 -4.69 12.31 -20.01
CA LEU A 73 -3.33 12.71 -20.42
C LEU A 73 -2.63 11.61 -21.22
N HIS A 74 -2.82 10.35 -20.83
CA HIS A 74 -2.17 9.21 -21.46
C HIS A 74 -3.12 8.00 -21.45
N GLU A 75 -3.16 7.28 -22.55
CA GLU A 75 -3.80 5.97 -22.69
C GLU A 75 -2.73 4.95 -23.07
N GLY A 76 -2.23 4.25 -22.06
CA GLY A 76 -1.17 3.27 -22.19
C GLY A 76 -1.64 1.97 -22.82
N ARG A 77 -0.70 1.25 -23.43
CA ARG A 77 -0.88 -0.10 -23.97
C ARG A 77 -0.50 -1.12 -22.91
N GLY A 78 -0.88 -2.38 -23.11
CA GLY A 78 -0.60 -3.46 -22.17
C GLY A 78 0.90 -3.80 -21.98
N ASP A 79 1.77 -3.29 -22.83
CA ASP A 79 3.23 -3.42 -22.75
C ASP A 79 3.91 -2.21 -22.07
N GLU A 80 3.13 -1.22 -21.66
CA GLU A 80 3.62 -0.03 -20.98
C GLU A 80 3.44 -0.17 -19.45
N THR A 81 4.45 0.25 -18.70
CA THR A 81 4.37 0.44 -17.26
C THR A 81 4.12 1.91 -16.98
N VAL A 82 3.13 2.22 -16.17
CA VAL A 82 2.79 3.59 -15.78
C VAL A 82 2.76 3.69 -14.28
N ALA A 83 3.34 4.75 -13.71
CA ALA A 83 3.35 4.99 -12.27
C ALA A 83 3.17 6.48 -11.96
N LEU A 84 2.57 6.78 -10.82
CA LEU A 84 2.57 8.14 -10.25
C LEU A 84 3.92 8.40 -9.58
N VAL A 85 4.45 9.61 -9.76
CA VAL A 85 5.73 10.03 -9.20
C VAL A 85 5.48 11.23 -8.29
N TYR A 86 5.71 11.03 -7.02
CA TYR A 86 5.41 12.02 -5.98
C TYR A 86 6.35 11.85 -4.79
N ASP A 87 6.46 12.90 -3.99
CA ASP A 87 7.08 12.85 -2.68
C ASP A 87 6.05 12.35 -1.66
N PRO A 88 6.30 11.24 -0.94
CA PRO A 88 5.39 10.77 0.09
C PRO A 88 5.11 11.77 1.22
N ALA A 89 5.99 12.74 1.44
CA ALA A 89 5.80 13.80 2.44
C ALA A 89 4.85 14.91 1.96
N GLU A 90 4.57 14.98 0.65
CA GLU A 90 3.75 16.02 0.05
C GLU A 90 2.33 15.52 -0.24
N SER A 91 1.36 16.45 -0.20
CA SER A 91 -0.04 16.15 -0.47
C SER A 91 -0.41 16.16 -1.96
N ASP A 92 0.53 16.49 -2.84
CA ASP A 92 0.31 16.59 -4.28
C ASP A 92 1.16 15.59 -5.06
N ILE A 93 0.61 15.13 -6.19
CA ILE A 93 1.31 14.26 -7.14
C ILE A 93 1.61 15.08 -8.38
N PRO A 94 2.85 15.55 -8.56
CA PRO A 94 3.18 16.46 -9.65
C PRO A 94 3.44 15.79 -10.99
N TYR A 95 3.80 14.49 -10.99
CA TYR A 95 4.29 13.81 -12.18
C TYR A 95 3.72 12.40 -12.33
N TYR A 96 3.80 11.86 -13.56
CA TYR A 96 3.64 10.45 -13.82
C TYR A 96 4.77 9.96 -14.74
N TRP A 97 5.09 8.70 -14.59
CA TRP A 97 6.14 7.98 -15.33
C TRP A 97 5.53 6.99 -16.29
N VAL A 98 6.09 6.88 -17.48
CA VAL A 98 5.71 5.87 -18.47
C VAL A 98 6.97 5.19 -18.95
N ALA A 99 6.99 3.85 -18.90
CA ALA A 99 8.06 3.04 -19.50
C ALA A 99 7.47 2.10 -20.54
N TRP A 100 8.15 1.97 -21.69
CA TRP A 100 7.69 1.15 -22.82
C TRP A 100 8.83 0.40 -23.48
N SER A 101 8.49 -0.68 -24.20
CA SER A 101 9.45 -1.43 -25.02
C SER A 101 9.85 -0.62 -26.26
N ASP A 102 11.15 -0.44 -26.48
CA ASP A 102 11.71 0.23 -27.66
C ASP A 102 12.92 -0.54 -28.19
N ASN A 103 12.74 -1.26 -29.27
CA ASN A 103 13.81 -2.03 -29.93
C ASN A 103 14.96 -1.16 -30.49
N SER A 104 14.81 0.16 -30.53
CA SER A 104 15.85 1.10 -30.92
C SER A 104 16.75 1.52 -29.76
N SER A 105 16.31 1.33 -28.51
CA SER A 105 17.12 1.57 -27.32
C SER A 105 18.13 0.43 -27.10
N PRO A 106 19.35 0.73 -26.63
CA PRO A 106 20.32 -0.29 -26.24
C PRO A 106 19.82 -1.26 -25.18
N SER A 107 18.98 -0.80 -24.24
CA SER A 107 18.35 -1.62 -23.20
C SER A 107 17.09 -2.35 -23.66
N GLY A 108 16.58 -2.08 -24.89
CA GLY A 108 15.29 -2.57 -25.37
C GLY A 108 14.09 -1.85 -24.73
N ARG A 109 14.30 -0.87 -23.87
CA ARG A 109 13.26 -0.10 -23.18
C ARG A 109 13.57 1.39 -23.19
N ARG A 110 12.52 2.19 -23.07
CA ARG A 110 12.57 3.63 -22.82
C ARG A 110 11.58 4.01 -21.75
N SER A 111 11.83 5.14 -21.13
CA SER A 111 10.91 5.71 -20.17
C SER A 111 10.93 7.23 -20.21
N ALA A 112 9.87 7.86 -19.74
CA ALA A 112 9.75 9.29 -19.66
C ALA A 112 8.92 9.75 -18.45
N LEU A 113 9.31 10.92 -17.94
CA LEU A 113 8.59 11.64 -16.90
C LEU A 113 7.72 12.72 -17.55
N TYR A 114 6.45 12.78 -17.16
CA TYR A 114 5.48 13.75 -17.63
C TYR A 114 4.89 14.55 -16.45
N ASP A 115 4.60 15.80 -16.70
CA ASP A 115 3.90 16.66 -15.74
C ASP A 115 2.36 16.53 -15.82
N LYS A 116 1.67 17.25 -14.96
CA LYS A 116 0.18 17.31 -14.90
C LYS A 116 -0.48 17.85 -16.18
N THR A 117 0.26 18.48 -17.08
CA THR A 117 -0.27 18.95 -18.36
C THR A 117 -0.17 17.88 -19.46
N GLY A 118 0.61 16.84 -19.21
CA GLY A 118 1.01 15.81 -20.17
C GLY A 118 2.24 16.22 -20.99
N ALA A 119 2.97 17.27 -20.55
CA ALA A 119 4.23 17.64 -21.18
C ALA A 119 5.35 16.72 -20.67
N GLU A 120 6.19 16.25 -21.59
CA GLU A 120 7.38 15.49 -21.29
C GLU A 120 8.41 16.38 -20.59
N VAL A 121 8.89 15.95 -19.43
CA VAL A 121 9.88 16.66 -18.61
C VAL A 121 11.27 16.08 -18.88
N LEU A 122 11.40 14.75 -18.83
CA LEU A 122 12.65 14.02 -19.03
C LEU A 122 12.38 12.70 -19.76
N THR A 123 13.38 12.22 -20.53
CA THR A 123 13.34 10.91 -21.20
C THR A 123 14.63 10.13 -20.95
N PHE A 124 14.49 8.82 -20.81
CA PHE A 124 15.60 7.90 -20.50
C PHE A 124 15.57 6.69 -21.44
N GLU A 125 16.75 6.12 -21.70
CA GLU A 125 16.92 4.95 -22.56
C GLU A 125 16.86 3.62 -21.80
N GLN A 126 16.43 3.65 -20.54
CA GLN A 126 16.26 2.49 -19.66
C GLN A 126 14.98 2.63 -18.85
N ASP A 127 14.58 1.54 -18.23
CA ASP A 127 13.51 1.50 -17.24
C ASP A 127 14.12 1.60 -15.84
N HIS A 128 13.48 2.37 -14.95
CA HIS A 128 13.91 2.57 -13.58
C HIS A 128 12.70 2.57 -12.65
N SER A 129 12.93 2.17 -11.41
CA SER A 129 12.04 2.54 -10.31
C SER A 129 12.25 4.01 -10.01
N VAL A 130 11.17 4.78 -9.95
CA VAL A 130 11.23 6.25 -9.87
C VAL A 130 10.55 6.73 -8.61
N THR A 131 11.25 7.54 -7.84
CA THR A 131 10.71 8.21 -6.65
C THR A 131 11.05 9.70 -6.70
N LEU A 132 10.23 10.51 -6.02
CA LEU A 132 10.45 11.94 -5.84
C LEU A 132 10.70 12.22 -4.35
N SER A 133 11.69 13.04 -4.05
CA SER A 133 11.89 13.59 -2.71
C SER A 133 12.20 15.07 -2.84
N GLY A 134 11.27 15.92 -2.41
CA GLY A 134 11.35 17.35 -2.66
C GLY A 134 11.50 17.66 -4.16
N ASN A 135 12.60 18.27 -4.55
CA ASN A 135 12.93 18.59 -5.94
C ASN A 135 13.83 17.55 -6.62
N TYR A 136 14.11 16.43 -5.97
CA TYR A 136 15.02 15.41 -6.49
C TYR A 136 14.25 14.21 -7.03
N LEU A 137 14.46 13.91 -8.31
CA LEU A 137 14.03 12.68 -8.94
C LEU A 137 15.11 11.62 -8.73
N VAL A 138 14.75 10.55 -8.05
CA VAL A 138 15.63 9.41 -7.80
C VAL A 138 15.22 8.28 -8.73
N LEU A 139 16.17 7.81 -9.52
CA LEU A 139 16.06 6.69 -10.42
C LEU A 139 16.87 5.54 -9.84
N ASN A 140 16.22 4.49 -9.41
CA ASN A 140 16.87 3.29 -8.89
C ASN A 140 16.74 2.16 -9.91
N GLN A 141 17.62 1.17 -9.83
CA GLN A 141 17.46 -0.05 -10.62
C GLN A 141 16.07 -0.67 -10.37
N THR A 142 15.41 -1.14 -11.44
CA THR A 142 14.01 -1.62 -11.35
C THR A 142 13.84 -2.85 -10.49
N ASP A 143 14.86 -3.71 -10.46
CA ASP A 143 14.84 -4.94 -9.68
C ASP A 143 15.40 -4.70 -8.28
N ALA A 144 14.83 -5.34 -7.27
CA ALA A 144 15.40 -5.33 -5.94
C ALA A 144 16.78 -5.98 -5.95
N LEU A 145 17.71 -5.54 -5.08
CA LEU A 145 19.06 -6.10 -4.99
C LEU A 145 19.07 -7.63 -4.94
N GLU A 146 18.10 -8.22 -4.22
CA GLU A 146 17.92 -9.66 -4.11
C GLU A 146 17.67 -10.37 -5.44
N PHE A 147 17.15 -9.67 -6.45
CA PHE A 147 16.87 -10.23 -7.78
C PHE A 147 17.93 -9.88 -8.83
N SER A 148 18.79 -8.90 -8.55
CA SER A 148 19.81 -8.42 -9.51
C SER A 148 21.25 -8.63 -9.03
N CYS A 149 21.48 -9.26 -7.89
CA CYS A 149 22.81 -9.57 -7.38
C CYS A 149 23.56 -10.66 -8.17
N ASP A 150 22.97 -11.20 -9.23
CA ASP A 150 23.62 -12.06 -10.24
C ASP A 150 24.49 -11.26 -11.23
N HIS A 151 24.36 -9.92 -11.25
CA HIS A 151 25.15 -9.00 -12.10
C HIS A 151 25.84 -7.93 -11.27
N ALA A 152 26.91 -7.37 -11.81
CA ALA A 152 27.55 -6.21 -11.22
C ALA A 152 26.70 -4.95 -11.47
N VAL A 153 26.54 -4.11 -10.45
CA VAL A 153 25.94 -2.78 -10.59
C VAL A 153 26.80 -1.94 -11.56
N GLN A 154 26.14 -1.27 -12.47
CA GLN A 154 26.80 -0.43 -13.47
C GLN A 154 26.66 1.05 -13.10
N PRO A 155 27.65 1.89 -13.45
CA PRO A 155 27.50 3.33 -13.30
C PRO A 155 26.23 3.82 -14.01
N GLY A 156 25.37 4.51 -13.27
CA GLY A 156 24.09 5.01 -13.76
C GLY A 156 22.86 4.13 -13.46
N ASP A 157 23.02 2.98 -12.80
CA ASP A 157 21.92 2.18 -12.31
C ASP A 157 21.12 2.90 -11.21
N CYS A 158 21.81 3.76 -10.44
CA CYS A 158 21.17 4.71 -9.54
C CYS A 158 21.57 6.13 -9.91
N ARG A 159 20.59 6.99 -10.15
CA ARG A 159 20.79 8.38 -10.57
C ARG A 159 19.92 9.31 -9.75
N VAL A 160 20.42 10.50 -9.47
CA VAL A 160 19.66 11.57 -8.82
C VAL A 160 19.68 12.80 -9.71
N ILE A 161 18.50 13.33 -10.03
CA ILE A 161 18.34 14.50 -10.89
C ILE A 161 17.64 15.61 -10.09
N ASP A 162 18.29 16.76 -10.00
CA ASP A 162 17.66 17.98 -9.50
C ASP A 162 16.70 18.55 -10.57
N LEU A 163 15.40 18.45 -10.34
CA LEU A 163 14.38 18.92 -11.26
C LEU A 163 14.34 20.46 -11.41
N THR A 164 14.91 21.21 -10.46
CA THR A 164 14.99 22.67 -10.54
C THR A 164 16.01 23.12 -11.57
N THR A 165 17.11 22.39 -11.68
CA THR A 165 18.22 22.72 -12.59
C THR A 165 18.28 21.80 -13.81
N GLY A 166 17.64 20.64 -13.77
CA GLY A 166 17.75 19.59 -14.76
C GLY A 166 19.10 18.87 -14.73
N GLN A 167 19.91 19.08 -13.70
CA GLN A 167 21.25 18.50 -13.61
C GLN A 167 21.23 17.19 -12.83
N GLU A 168 21.99 16.24 -13.33
CA GLU A 168 22.30 15.01 -12.61
C GLU A 168 23.37 15.27 -11.56
N LEU A 169 23.14 14.78 -10.33
CA LEU A 169 24.05 14.89 -9.21
C LEU A 169 25.07 13.75 -9.23
N PRO A 170 26.26 13.96 -8.63
CA PRO A 170 27.25 12.89 -8.49
C PRO A 170 26.69 11.70 -7.72
N SER A 171 26.91 10.49 -8.22
CA SER A 171 26.58 9.23 -7.55
C SER A 171 27.78 8.29 -7.58
N PRO A 172 27.97 7.42 -6.56
CA PRO A 172 28.99 6.37 -6.62
C PRO A 172 28.75 5.41 -7.79
N ASP A 173 29.83 4.92 -8.44
CA ASP A 173 29.76 4.02 -9.59
C ASP A 173 29.04 2.69 -9.31
N THR A 174 29.06 2.25 -8.04
CA THR A 174 28.39 1.03 -7.56
C THR A 174 27.08 1.30 -6.84
N ALA A 175 26.53 2.51 -6.97
CA ALA A 175 25.27 2.89 -6.35
C ALA A 175 24.11 2.12 -7.00
N TYR A 176 23.35 1.44 -6.16
CA TYR A 176 22.20 0.64 -6.54
C TYR A 176 20.87 1.33 -6.21
N GLN A 177 20.82 2.00 -5.07
CA GLN A 177 19.65 2.71 -4.55
C GLN A 177 20.10 4.00 -3.86
N CYS A 178 19.23 5.01 -3.87
CA CYS A 178 19.44 6.24 -3.12
C CYS A 178 18.20 6.62 -2.33
N VAL A 179 18.41 7.08 -1.11
CA VAL A 179 17.41 7.76 -0.28
C VAL A 179 17.85 9.20 -0.10
N VAL A 180 16.93 10.13 -0.35
CA VAL A 180 17.20 11.57 -0.19
C VAL A 180 16.57 12.05 1.10
N SER A 181 17.33 12.83 1.87
CA SER A 181 16.89 13.50 3.08
C SER A 181 17.59 14.85 3.20
N ASN A 182 16.85 15.95 3.12
CA ASN A 182 17.36 17.32 3.33
C ASN A 182 18.65 17.66 2.57
N ASP A 183 18.66 17.50 1.25
CA ASP A 183 19.84 17.71 0.41
C ASP A 183 21.04 16.81 0.74
N LEU A 184 20.84 15.75 1.52
CA LEU A 184 21.76 14.65 1.72
C LEU A 184 21.26 13.40 0.99
N PHE A 185 22.22 12.62 0.49
CA PHE A 185 21.97 11.48 -0.38
C PHE A 185 22.62 10.24 0.21
N ALA A 186 21.81 9.32 0.73
CA ALA A 186 22.26 8.05 1.26
C ALA A 186 22.17 6.98 0.17
N PHE A 187 23.30 6.68 -0.44
CA PHE A 187 23.41 5.63 -1.45
C PHE A 187 23.68 4.28 -0.81
N THR A 188 22.94 3.27 -1.23
CA THR A 188 23.32 1.87 -1.03
C THR A 188 24.10 1.42 -2.25
N CYS A 189 25.37 1.05 -2.03
CA CYS A 189 26.31 0.58 -3.05
C CYS A 189 26.48 -0.94 -2.91
N TYR A 190 26.57 -1.64 -4.02
CA TYR A 190 26.83 -3.08 -4.04
C TYR A 190 28.08 -3.37 -4.87
N GLU A 191 29.06 -4.02 -4.26
CA GLU A 191 30.32 -4.41 -4.88
C GLU A 191 30.36 -5.92 -5.06
N ARG A 192 29.96 -6.38 -6.26
CA ARG A 192 29.93 -7.80 -6.60
C ARG A 192 31.35 -8.40 -6.49
N PRO A 193 31.53 -9.55 -5.79
CA PRO A 193 32.81 -10.24 -5.72
C PRO A 193 33.32 -10.68 -7.11
N GLU A 194 34.58 -10.39 -7.43
CA GLU A 194 35.23 -10.82 -8.68
C GLU A 194 35.31 -12.35 -8.85
N THR A 195 35.11 -13.10 -7.75
CA THR A 195 35.14 -14.57 -7.73
C THR A 195 33.89 -15.19 -8.29
N LEU A 196 32.78 -14.45 -8.38
CA LEU A 196 31.51 -14.95 -8.91
C LEU A 196 31.47 -14.81 -10.43
N ALA A 197 31.03 -15.87 -11.12
CA ALA A 197 30.83 -15.83 -12.55
C ALA A 197 29.63 -14.92 -12.91
N ASP A 198 29.63 -14.37 -14.12
CA ASP A 198 28.51 -13.56 -14.61
C ASP A 198 27.24 -14.42 -14.67
N GLY A 199 26.14 -13.91 -14.10
CA GLY A 199 24.88 -14.65 -13.94
C GLY A 199 24.85 -15.62 -12.72
N GLU A 200 25.89 -15.67 -11.91
CA GLU A 200 25.91 -16.41 -10.65
C GLU A 200 25.32 -15.54 -9.54
N TYR A 201 24.35 -16.07 -8.80
CA TYR A 201 23.73 -15.34 -7.70
C TYR A 201 24.66 -15.20 -6.50
N ASP A 202 24.76 -14.00 -5.94
CA ASP A 202 25.54 -13.73 -4.71
C ASP A 202 24.70 -14.07 -3.48
N GLU A 203 24.93 -15.25 -2.89
CA GLU A 203 24.22 -15.68 -1.68
C GLU A 203 24.57 -14.82 -0.45
N ASP A 204 25.72 -14.14 -0.48
CA ASP A 204 26.23 -13.30 0.60
C ASP A 204 26.14 -11.77 0.28
N MET A 205 25.24 -11.37 -0.62
CA MET A 205 25.14 -10.00 -1.14
C MET A 205 25.16 -8.90 -0.06
N TYR A 206 24.54 -9.14 1.08
CA TYR A 206 24.51 -8.17 2.19
C TYR A 206 25.87 -8.01 2.89
N GLN A 207 26.84 -8.89 2.63
CA GLN A 207 28.23 -8.71 3.07
C GLN A 207 29.00 -7.76 2.15
N HIS A 208 28.48 -7.51 0.94
CA HIS A 208 29.10 -6.74 -0.12
C HIS A 208 28.40 -5.40 -0.38
N VAL A 209 27.44 -5.02 0.49
CA VAL A 209 26.82 -3.70 0.45
C VAL A 209 27.53 -2.71 1.34
N ARG A 210 27.47 -1.45 0.94
CA ARG A 210 28.00 -0.32 1.70
C ARG A 210 27.05 0.88 1.55
N MET A 211 26.76 1.57 2.63
CA MET A 211 26.05 2.83 2.60
C MET A 211 27.06 3.99 2.50
N VAL A 212 26.78 4.93 1.60
CA VAL A 212 27.53 6.18 1.45
C VAL A 212 26.57 7.35 1.57
N LEU A 213 26.69 8.13 2.63
CA LEU A 213 25.98 9.40 2.79
C LEU A 213 26.85 10.52 2.24
N GLN A 214 26.35 11.29 1.29
CA GLN A 214 27.08 12.41 0.68
C GLN A 214 26.21 13.67 0.58
N ASP A 215 26.89 14.81 0.41
CA ASP A 215 26.27 16.09 0.09
C ASP A 215 25.93 16.20 -1.42
N ARG A 216 25.32 17.33 -1.80
CA ARG A 216 24.94 17.63 -3.20
C ARG A 216 26.13 17.70 -4.16
N GLU A 217 27.31 18.07 -3.68
CA GLU A 217 28.55 18.15 -4.45
C GLU A 217 29.24 16.78 -4.61
N GLY A 218 28.74 15.74 -3.96
CA GLY A 218 29.28 14.38 -3.98
C GLY A 218 30.37 14.14 -2.96
N ASN A 219 30.52 15.01 -1.95
CA ASN A 219 31.51 14.77 -0.89
C ASN A 219 30.93 13.77 0.11
N PRO A 220 31.62 12.64 0.38
CA PRO A 220 31.17 11.67 1.36
C PRO A 220 31.28 12.26 2.77
N LEU A 221 30.17 12.16 3.51
CA LEU A 221 30.03 12.59 4.90
C LEU A 221 30.13 11.42 5.88
N ARG A 222 29.64 10.25 5.43
CA ARG A 222 29.63 9.01 6.23
C ARG A 222 29.66 7.81 5.29
N GLU A 223 30.37 6.77 5.69
CA GLU A 223 30.38 5.48 5.01
C GLU A 223 30.23 4.36 6.05
N GLU A 224 29.37 3.36 5.75
CA GLU A 224 29.13 2.21 6.61
C GLU A 224 29.15 0.94 5.79
N ASP A 225 30.02 0.00 6.14
CA ASP A 225 30.08 -1.31 5.52
C ASP A 225 28.92 -2.19 5.99
N ARG A 226 28.45 -3.08 5.12
CA ARG A 226 27.35 -4.02 5.38
C ARG A 226 26.09 -3.31 5.87
N CYS A 227 25.81 -2.17 5.27
CA CYS A 227 24.70 -1.31 5.65
C CYS A 227 23.91 -0.90 4.41
N THR A 228 22.58 -0.92 4.54
CA THR A 228 21.66 -0.34 3.56
C THR A 228 20.92 0.84 4.15
N ALA A 229 20.51 1.77 3.30
CA ALA A 229 19.68 2.90 3.70
C ALA A 229 18.29 2.79 3.09
N THR A 230 17.25 3.04 3.90
CA THR A 230 15.85 3.02 3.45
C THR A 230 15.10 4.25 3.96
N SER A 231 14.16 4.76 3.17
CA SER A 231 13.26 5.83 3.62
C SER A 231 12.10 5.24 4.41
N LEU A 232 11.79 5.83 5.55
CA LEU A 232 10.59 5.47 6.32
C LEU A 232 9.30 5.94 5.65
N SER A 233 9.37 6.99 4.85
CA SER A 233 8.21 7.51 4.11
C SER A 233 7.67 6.52 3.08
N THR A 234 8.52 5.59 2.57
CA THR A 234 8.10 4.57 1.61
C THR A 234 7.43 3.36 2.26
N GLN A 235 7.65 3.12 3.55
CA GLN A 235 7.14 1.92 4.23
C GLN A 235 5.67 2.00 4.62
N ASN A 236 5.18 3.19 4.97
CA ASN A 236 3.74 3.42 5.25
C ASN A 236 3.43 4.91 5.16
N ASN A 237 2.62 5.31 4.21
CA ASN A 237 2.23 6.71 3.93
C ASN A 237 1.54 7.46 5.07
N THR A 238 1.37 6.84 6.19
CA THR A 238 0.61 7.30 7.34
C THR A 238 1.49 7.54 8.54
N SER A 239 2.80 7.47 8.34
CA SER A 239 3.71 7.50 9.47
C SER A 239 3.74 8.83 10.19
N GLY A 240 3.54 9.95 9.47
CA GLY A 240 3.77 11.29 10.02
C GLY A 240 5.22 11.54 10.47
N ILE A 241 6.13 10.65 10.11
CA ILE A 241 7.56 10.78 10.43
C ILE A 241 8.19 11.75 9.43
N PRO A 242 8.93 12.77 9.88
CA PRO A 242 9.64 13.69 9.00
C PRO A 242 10.62 12.97 8.06
N SER A 243 10.82 13.53 6.88
CA SER A 243 11.80 13.03 5.88
C SER A 243 13.26 13.15 6.33
N ASP A 244 13.50 13.80 7.48
CA ASP A 244 14.82 13.94 8.10
C ASP A 244 15.40 12.61 8.60
N TRP A 245 14.53 11.61 8.78
CA TRP A 245 14.93 10.32 9.31
C TRP A 245 15.15 9.30 8.18
N ILE A 246 16.32 8.66 8.21
CA ILE A 246 16.66 7.51 7.36
C ILE A 246 16.86 6.27 8.23
N LEU A 247 16.40 5.13 7.74
CA LEU A 247 16.61 3.83 8.37
C LEU A 247 17.90 3.21 7.82
N LEU A 248 18.80 2.88 8.71
CA LEU A 248 20.05 2.17 8.44
C LEU A 248 19.92 0.74 8.96
N ASP A 249 19.97 -0.24 8.05
CA ASP A 249 19.95 -1.66 8.38
C ASP A 249 21.34 -2.25 8.26
N PHE A 250 21.88 -2.78 9.38
CA PHE A 250 23.21 -3.37 9.47
C PHE A 250 23.14 -4.90 9.42
N TYR A 251 24.02 -5.51 8.63
CA TYR A 251 24.09 -6.94 8.40
C TYR A 251 25.40 -7.52 8.92
N THR A 252 25.35 -8.65 9.64
CA THR A 252 26.57 -9.32 10.10
C THR A 252 26.79 -10.66 9.38
N ASP A 253 25.77 -11.53 9.37
CA ASP A 253 25.82 -12.82 8.66
C ASP A 253 24.42 -13.16 8.09
N GLY A 254 24.31 -13.25 6.76
CA GLY A 254 23.09 -13.64 6.05
C GLY A 254 22.11 -12.51 5.76
N TYR A 255 20.88 -12.87 5.42
CA TYR A 255 19.85 -11.96 4.86
C TYR A 255 19.08 -11.10 5.88
N LEU A 256 19.25 -11.36 7.17
CA LEU A 256 18.51 -10.61 8.19
C LEU A 256 19.39 -9.50 8.75
N SER A 257 18.86 -8.29 8.81
CA SER A 257 19.50 -7.21 9.55
C SER A 257 19.64 -7.62 11.02
N GLN A 258 20.81 -7.40 11.60
CA GLN A 258 21.03 -7.68 13.03
C GLN A 258 20.64 -6.51 13.91
N SER A 259 20.77 -5.31 13.36
CA SER A 259 20.38 -4.08 14.04
C SER A 259 19.88 -3.08 13.01
N SER A 260 18.91 -2.30 13.42
CA SER A 260 18.37 -1.20 12.64
C SER A 260 18.44 0.07 13.48
N THR A 261 19.01 1.13 12.90
CA THR A 261 19.20 2.44 13.53
C THR A 261 18.47 3.48 12.72
N LEU A 262 17.70 4.35 13.37
CA LEU A 262 17.22 5.58 12.74
C LEU A 262 18.26 6.67 12.92
N SER A 263 18.65 7.32 11.82
CA SER A 263 19.58 8.44 11.80
C SER A 263 18.86 9.69 11.29
N ASN A 264 18.85 10.75 12.10
CA ASN A 264 18.33 12.05 11.69
C ASN A 264 19.42 12.85 10.99
N THR A 265 19.20 13.17 9.73
CA THR A 265 20.19 13.82 8.87
C THR A 265 20.38 15.31 9.18
N VAL A 266 19.45 15.93 9.91
CA VAL A 266 19.51 17.36 10.31
C VAL A 266 20.19 17.53 11.66
N THR A 267 19.72 16.76 12.66
CA THR A 267 20.22 16.89 14.04
C THR A 267 21.45 16.04 14.31
N GLY A 268 21.68 15.00 13.51
CA GLY A 268 22.69 13.96 13.75
C GLY A 268 22.33 13.00 14.88
N GLU A 269 21.06 13.00 15.33
CA GLU A 269 20.58 12.06 16.34
C GLU A 269 20.51 10.65 15.78
N GLU A 270 20.89 9.67 16.57
CA GLU A 270 20.80 8.24 16.24
C GLU A 270 20.03 7.48 17.30
N LEU A 271 19.09 6.64 16.85
CA LEU A 271 18.24 5.82 17.69
C LEU A 271 18.36 4.36 17.28
N ASP A 272 19.03 3.57 18.12
CA ASP A 272 19.24 2.15 17.89
C ASP A 272 18.04 1.29 18.29
N GLY A 273 17.94 0.11 17.67
CA GLY A 273 16.92 -0.88 17.99
C GLY A 273 15.56 -0.60 17.39
N PHE A 274 15.52 0.11 16.25
CA PHE A 274 14.28 0.35 15.51
C PHE A 274 13.54 -0.98 15.29
N ASP A 275 12.25 -1.00 15.63
CA ASP A 275 11.36 -2.15 15.50
C ASP A 275 10.34 -1.91 14.40
N GLN A 276 9.54 -0.84 14.50
CA GLN A 276 8.56 -0.48 13.47
C GLN A 276 7.98 0.92 13.66
N VAL A 277 7.37 1.43 12.60
CA VAL A 277 6.56 2.65 12.62
C VAL A 277 5.19 2.36 13.25
N CYS A 278 4.78 3.20 14.22
CA CYS A 278 3.51 3.05 14.94
C CYS A 278 2.41 3.99 14.44
N GLY A 279 2.78 4.95 13.57
CA GLY A 279 1.92 6.01 13.05
C GLY A 279 1.93 7.27 13.90
N ASN A 280 1.33 8.36 13.38
CA ASN A 280 1.27 9.66 14.05
C ASN A 280 2.65 10.21 14.47
N GLY A 281 3.65 10.08 13.58
CA GLY A 281 5.01 10.55 13.84
C GLY A 281 5.80 9.74 14.85
N THR A 282 5.33 8.55 15.25
CA THR A 282 5.96 7.74 16.28
C THR A 282 6.47 6.40 15.75
N ALA A 283 7.50 5.88 16.42
CA ALA A 283 8.06 4.57 16.16
C ALA A 283 8.37 3.79 17.45
N SER A 284 8.43 2.48 17.35
CA SER A 284 8.80 1.55 18.39
C SER A 284 10.29 1.20 18.29
N PHE A 285 10.98 1.20 19.42
CA PHE A 285 12.40 0.85 19.52
C PHE A 285 12.60 -0.18 20.62
N ARG A 286 13.37 -1.21 20.32
CA ARG A 286 13.73 -2.24 21.29
C ARG A 286 15.02 -1.85 21.98
N THR A 287 14.97 -1.75 23.31
CA THR A 287 16.12 -1.47 24.17
C THR A 287 16.97 -2.72 24.43
N GLU A 288 18.21 -2.54 24.90
CA GLU A 288 19.12 -3.65 25.21
C GLU A 288 18.57 -4.61 26.29
N ASP A 289 17.79 -4.12 27.22
CA ASP A 289 17.12 -4.93 28.26
C ASP A 289 15.84 -5.62 27.76
N GLY A 290 15.53 -5.47 26.47
CA GLY A 290 14.44 -6.15 25.77
C GLY A 290 13.07 -5.50 25.95
N GLN A 291 13.01 -4.29 26.49
CA GLN A 291 11.78 -3.47 26.51
C GLN A 291 11.59 -2.76 25.16
N TYR A 292 10.44 -2.14 24.99
CA TYR A 292 10.10 -1.35 23.80
C TYR A 292 9.71 0.07 24.20
N GLN A 293 10.36 1.04 23.60
CA GLN A 293 10.06 2.45 23.78
C GLN A 293 9.26 2.96 22.59
N LEU A 294 8.14 3.62 22.86
CA LEU A 294 7.43 4.43 21.89
C LEU A 294 8.05 5.81 21.88
N ILE A 295 8.61 6.22 20.76
CA ILE A 295 9.34 7.48 20.61
C ILE A 295 8.61 8.37 19.59
N ASP A 296 8.41 9.64 19.94
CA ASP A 296 7.95 10.69 19.03
C ASP A 296 9.14 11.21 18.22
N LEU A 297 9.05 11.03 16.90
CA LEU A 297 10.04 11.46 15.92
C LEU A 297 9.61 12.74 15.18
N ALA A 298 8.37 13.21 15.39
CA ALA A 298 7.85 14.40 14.75
C ALA A 298 8.34 15.71 15.41
N SER A 299 8.98 15.61 16.59
CA SER A 299 9.58 16.76 17.27
C SER A 299 10.72 17.34 16.45
N THR A 300 10.75 18.66 16.29
CA THR A 300 11.76 19.38 15.52
C THR A 300 13.08 19.62 16.27
N GLU A 301 13.09 19.41 17.59
CA GLU A 301 14.28 19.68 18.42
C GLU A 301 15.03 18.40 18.79
N GLN A 302 14.34 17.42 19.31
CA GLN A 302 14.88 16.12 19.71
C GLN A 302 13.75 15.12 19.87
N SER A 303 14.01 13.85 19.59
CA SER A 303 13.03 12.77 19.82
C SER A 303 12.67 12.64 21.30
N GLU A 304 11.41 12.28 21.59
CA GLU A 304 10.90 12.15 22.96
C GLU A 304 10.35 10.74 23.21
N VAL A 305 10.76 10.11 24.31
CA VAL A 305 10.19 8.84 24.76
C VAL A 305 8.83 9.11 25.40
N LEU A 306 7.76 8.70 24.73
CA LEU A 306 6.39 8.87 25.22
C LEU A 306 6.01 7.82 26.27
N ALA A 307 6.42 6.57 26.08
CA ALA A 307 6.13 5.46 26.99
C ALA A 307 7.08 4.28 26.76
N THR A 308 7.11 3.35 27.74
CA THR A 308 7.90 2.11 27.68
C THR A 308 6.99 0.92 27.96
N PHE A 309 7.16 -0.16 27.18
CA PHE A 309 6.35 -1.37 27.22
C PHE A 309 7.26 -2.62 27.29
N ASP A 310 6.69 -3.72 27.77
CA ASP A 310 7.34 -5.04 27.75
C ASP A 310 7.18 -5.76 26.40
N ARG A 311 6.58 -5.09 25.41
CA ARG A 311 6.17 -5.65 24.11
C ARG A 311 6.25 -4.64 22.99
N SER A 312 6.43 -5.15 21.75
CA SER A 312 6.44 -4.32 20.54
C SER A 312 5.13 -3.54 20.39
N VAL A 313 5.25 -2.25 20.11
CA VAL A 313 4.12 -1.35 19.85
C VAL A 313 3.76 -1.42 18.37
N LEU A 314 2.49 -1.70 18.07
CA LEU A 314 2.00 -1.81 16.69
C LEU A 314 1.35 -0.53 16.18
N TYR A 315 0.49 0.07 17.02
CA TYR A 315 -0.29 1.23 16.62
C TYR A 315 -0.32 2.26 17.75
N HIS A 316 -0.27 3.53 17.36
CA HIS A 316 -0.39 4.66 18.27
C HIS A 316 -1.44 5.66 17.79
N ALA A 317 -2.22 6.16 18.73
CA ALA A 317 -2.94 7.43 18.67
C ALA A 317 -2.72 8.16 19.98
N PRO A 318 -2.77 9.50 20.07
CA PRO A 318 -2.59 10.21 21.32
C PRO A 318 -3.51 9.65 22.42
N GLY A 319 -2.91 9.19 23.53
CA GLY A 319 -3.63 8.54 24.62
C GLY A 319 -3.95 7.05 24.45
N ALA A 320 -3.66 6.43 23.32
CA ALA A 320 -4.00 5.04 23.02
C ALA A 320 -2.85 4.30 22.30
N VAL A 321 -2.48 3.14 22.82
CA VAL A 321 -1.42 2.29 22.26
C VAL A 321 -1.92 0.85 22.15
N VAL A 322 -1.57 0.20 21.04
CA VAL A 322 -1.78 -1.24 20.86
C VAL A 322 -0.44 -1.94 20.72
N CYS A 323 -0.20 -2.93 21.56
CA CYS A 323 1.00 -3.74 21.58
C CYS A 323 0.74 -5.16 21.08
N TRP A 324 1.78 -5.79 20.52
CA TRP A 324 1.78 -7.20 20.18
C TRP A 324 1.81 -8.08 21.43
N ASN A 325 1.00 -9.11 21.48
CA ASN A 325 0.90 -10.03 22.63
C ASN A 325 1.30 -11.46 22.23
N ALA A 326 2.60 -11.68 22.01
CA ALA A 326 3.10 -13.01 21.70
C ALA A 326 3.01 -13.95 22.92
N GLY A 327 2.17 -14.97 22.90
CA GLY A 327 2.14 -16.02 23.89
C GLY A 327 0.87 -16.19 24.71
N ASN A 328 -0.15 -15.39 24.46
CA ASN A 328 -1.49 -15.55 25.05
C ASN A 328 -2.54 -15.87 23.98
N ASP A 329 -3.76 -16.21 24.40
CA ASP A 329 -4.91 -16.50 23.52
C ASP A 329 -5.29 -15.30 22.62
N TYR A 330 -4.86 -14.10 22.99
CA TYR A 330 -5.13 -12.86 22.25
C TYR A 330 -3.83 -12.27 21.70
N ARG A 331 -3.86 -11.90 20.42
CA ARG A 331 -2.67 -11.39 19.72
C ARG A 331 -2.29 -9.96 20.09
N TYR A 332 -3.22 -9.19 20.67
CA TYR A 332 -3.07 -7.75 20.90
C TYR A 332 -3.43 -7.38 22.34
N GLN A 333 -2.77 -6.33 22.84
CA GLN A 333 -3.08 -5.69 24.11
C GLN A 333 -3.21 -4.19 23.89
N PHE A 334 -4.31 -3.64 24.34
CA PHE A 334 -4.58 -2.20 24.33
C PHE A 334 -4.13 -1.58 25.64
N HIS A 335 -3.49 -0.41 25.55
CA HIS A 335 -3.10 0.43 26.67
C HIS A 335 -3.73 1.82 26.50
N ASP A 336 -4.54 2.22 27.46
CA ASP A 336 -5.04 3.58 27.60
C ASP A 336 -4.00 4.38 28.42
N LEU A 337 -3.25 5.25 27.75
CA LEU A 337 -2.18 6.03 28.40
C LEU A 337 -2.72 7.11 29.35
N THR A 338 -4.00 7.49 29.21
CA THR A 338 -4.64 8.51 30.04
C THR A 338 -5.06 7.94 31.39
N THR A 339 -5.61 6.72 31.38
CA THR A 339 -6.13 6.07 32.58
C THR A 339 -5.17 5.03 33.16
N GLY A 340 -4.18 4.58 32.39
CA GLY A 340 -3.31 3.44 32.70
C GLY A 340 -4.01 2.08 32.59
N GLU A 341 -5.22 2.02 32.03
CA GLU A 341 -5.96 0.77 31.86
C GLU A 341 -5.32 -0.09 30.74
N MET A 342 -5.24 -1.40 30.98
CA MET A 342 -4.78 -2.37 30.00
C MET A 342 -5.88 -3.40 29.74
N LYS A 343 -6.15 -3.70 28.46
CA LYS A 343 -7.15 -4.68 28.05
C LYS A 343 -6.61 -5.63 26.98
N PRO A 344 -6.87 -6.94 27.08
CA PRO A 344 -6.69 -7.83 25.96
C PRO A 344 -7.69 -7.49 24.85
N VAL A 345 -7.26 -7.66 23.60
CA VAL A 345 -7.99 -7.21 22.40
C VAL A 345 -8.25 -8.39 21.47
N TYR A 346 -9.48 -8.55 21.02
CA TYR A 346 -9.83 -9.51 19.98
C TYR A 346 -9.18 -9.15 18.65
N ASN A 347 -9.31 -7.89 18.27
CA ASN A 347 -8.80 -7.41 16.99
C ASN A 347 -8.63 -5.88 17.00
N VAL A 348 -7.79 -5.41 16.11
CA VAL A 348 -7.49 -4.01 15.87
C VAL A 348 -7.40 -3.77 14.38
N ASP A 349 -7.85 -2.61 13.95
CA ASP A 349 -7.65 -2.10 12.60
C ASP A 349 -7.27 -0.63 12.65
N ALA A 350 -6.35 -0.23 11.79
CA ALA A 350 -5.89 1.15 11.73
C ALA A 350 -5.64 1.56 10.28
N ASP A 351 -6.15 2.73 9.93
CA ASP A 351 -5.81 3.46 8.72
C ASP A 351 -5.08 4.78 9.06
N ASP A 352 -4.95 5.68 8.11
CA ASP A 352 -4.27 6.97 8.28
C ASP A 352 -4.95 7.86 9.32
N LYS A 353 -6.27 7.76 9.45
CA LYS A 353 -7.12 8.68 10.20
C LYS A 353 -7.64 8.07 11.48
N THR A 354 -7.85 6.75 11.50
CA THR A 354 -8.56 6.10 12.59
C THR A 354 -7.83 4.86 13.11
N LEU A 355 -8.05 4.59 14.40
CA LEU A 355 -7.63 3.37 15.08
C LEU A 355 -8.86 2.77 15.76
N ALA A 356 -9.31 1.62 15.28
CA ALA A 356 -10.42 0.87 15.87
C ALA A 356 -9.90 -0.29 16.72
N VAL A 357 -10.33 -0.36 17.97
CA VAL A 357 -9.92 -1.38 18.95
C VAL A 357 -11.16 -2.08 19.49
N TYR A 358 -11.23 -3.40 19.34
CA TYR A 358 -12.27 -4.21 19.94
C TYR A 358 -11.71 -5.12 21.04
N ALA A 359 -11.98 -4.76 22.29
CA ALA A 359 -11.46 -5.47 23.46
C ALA A 359 -12.31 -6.69 23.84
N THR A 360 -11.71 -7.62 24.58
CA THR A 360 -12.36 -8.89 24.98
C THR A 360 -13.48 -8.73 25.99
N ASP A 361 -13.55 -7.59 26.67
CA ASP A 361 -14.65 -7.23 27.57
C ASP A 361 -15.89 -6.68 26.83
N GLY A 362 -15.84 -6.62 25.49
CA GLY A 362 -16.90 -6.10 24.65
C GLY A 362 -16.77 -4.61 24.33
N THR A 363 -15.77 -3.91 24.88
CA THR A 363 -15.55 -2.49 24.56
C THR A 363 -15.05 -2.32 23.14
N LEU A 364 -15.74 -1.50 22.33
CA LEU A 364 -15.31 -1.05 21.02
C LEU A 364 -15.02 0.44 21.09
N ARG A 365 -13.78 0.82 20.76
CA ARG A 365 -13.37 2.23 20.67
C ARG A 365 -12.79 2.51 19.29
N VAL A 366 -13.16 3.67 18.74
CA VAL A 366 -12.55 4.23 17.55
C VAL A 366 -11.93 5.57 17.91
N TYR A 367 -10.64 5.72 17.62
CA TYR A 367 -9.87 6.93 17.88
C TYR A 367 -9.60 7.64 16.57
N ASP A 368 -9.65 8.96 16.58
CA ASP A 368 -8.96 9.78 15.59
C ASP A 368 -7.44 9.68 15.87
N ARG A 369 -6.69 9.20 14.92
CA ARG A 369 -5.26 8.94 15.12
C ARG A 369 -4.42 10.20 15.29
N THR A 370 -4.86 11.32 14.73
CA THR A 370 -4.13 12.58 14.81
C THR A 370 -4.34 13.29 16.15
N THR A 371 -5.59 13.34 16.59
CA THR A 371 -5.98 14.12 17.78
C THR A 371 -6.10 13.29 19.04
N GLY A 372 -6.22 11.96 18.93
CA GLY A 372 -6.54 11.06 20.01
C GLY A 372 -8.00 11.16 20.50
N ALA A 373 -8.84 11.92 19.81
CA ALA A 373 -10.25 12.03 20.15
C ALA A 373 -10.95 10.67 20.00
N ILE A 374 -11.74 10.30 20.98
CA ILE A 374 -12.58 9.11 20.90
C ILE A 374 -13.81 9.47 20.05
N LEU A 375 -13.88 8.90 18.85
CA LEU A 375 -14.99 9.07 17.92
C LEU A 375 -16.17 8.14 18.28
N THR A 376 -15.87 6.94 18.77
CA THR A 376 -16.87 5.94 19.19
C THR A 376 -16.37 5.24 20.44
N ASP A 377 -17.23 5.10 21.46
CA ASP A 377 -16.99 4.32 22.68
C ASP A 377 -18.28 3.60 23.07
N VAL A 378 -18.40 2.35 22.69
CA VAL A 378 -19.63 1.57 22.84
C VAL A 378 -19.32 0.16 23.31
N ASN A 379 -20.34 -0.52 23.88
CA ASN A 379 -20.26 -1.93 24.18
C ASN A 379 -20.92 -2.75 23.06
N VAL A 380 -20.20 -3.74 22.58
CA VAL A 380 -20.67 -4.72 21.61
C VAL A 380 -21.19 -5.94 22.37
N ASP A 381 -22.48 -6.23 22.23
CA ASP A 381 -23.04 -7.46 22.80
C ASP A 381 -22.38 -8.67 22.16
N SER A 382 -21.84 -9.58 22.96
CA SER A 382 -21.29 -10.84 22.48
C SER A 382 -22.36 -11.69 21.78
N VAL A 383 -21.96 -12.51 20.82
CA VAL A 383 -22.81 -13.58 20.28
C VAL A 383 -22.61 -14.85 21.11
N GLU A 384 -23.59 -15.75 21.08
CA GLU A 384 -23.49 -17.03 21.79
C GLU A 384 -22.25 -17.80 21.32
N ASN A 385 -21.44 -18.23 22.29
CA ASN A 385 -20.17 -18.96 22.04
C ASN A 385 -19.21 -18.24 21.10
N GLN A 386 -19.09 -16.91 21.20
CA GLN A 386 -18.09 -16.17 20.45
C GLN A 386 -16.67 -16.60 20.85
N ASP A 387 -15.81 -16.94 19.87
CA ASP A 387 -14.41 -17.29 20.08
C ASP A 387 -13.44 -16.30 19.43
N SER A 388 -13.88 -15.56 18.41
CA SER A 388 -13.06 -14.55 17.74
C SER A 388 -13.90 -13.42 17.16
N ALA A 389 -13.22 -12.35 16.79
CA ALA A 389 -13.82 -11.21 16.13
C ALA A 389 -12.82 -10.53 15.20
N GLN A 390 -13.35 -9.80 14.22
CA GLN A 390 -12.60 -8.84 13.41
C GLN A 390 -13.26 -7.47 13.54
N VAL A 391 -12.45 -6.42 13.49
CA VAL A 391 -12.91 -5.03 13.46
C VAL A 391 -12.29 -4.34 12.26
N TRP A 392 -13.03 -3.42 11.65
CA TRP A 392 -12.55 -2.47 10.65
C TRP A 392 -12.98 -1.06 11.03
N ALA A 393 -12.04 -0.14 10.99
CA ALA A 393 -12.33 1.29 10.98
C ALA A 393 -12.93 1.65 9.61
N VAL A 394 -14.04 2.40 9.61
CA VAL A 394 -14.80 2.71 8.39
C VAL A 394 -14.96 4.22 8.22
N GLY A 395 -13.94 4.99 8.61
CA GLY A 395 -13.97 6.46 8.56
C GLY A 395 -15.02 7.11 9.47
N GLU A 396 -14.88 8.39 9.73
CA GLU A 396 -15.82 9.25 10.48
C GLU A 396 -16.35 8.67 11.81
N GLY A 397 -15.58 7.75 12.43
CA GLY A 397 -15.96 7.11 13.70
C GLY A 397 -16.86 5.89 13.58
N TYR A 398 -17.21 5.44 12.38
CA TYR A 398 -17.86 4.15 12.20
C TYR A 398 -16.87 3.00 12.39
N ALA A 399 -17.36 1.91 12.97
CA ALA A 399 -16.63 0.64 13.04
C ALA A 399 -17.54 -0.53 12.64
N LEU A 400 -17.00 -1.41 11.82
CA LEU A 400 -17.62 -2.68 11.47
C LEU A 400 -17.03 -3.77 12.34
N VAL A 401 -17.86 -4.53 13.04
CA VAL A 401 -17.44 -5.67 13.85
C VAL A 401 -18.03 -6.95 13.30
N MET A 402 -17.18 -7.92 13.03
CA MET A 402 -17.57 -9.26 12.62
C MET A 402 -17.28 -10.24 13.77
N LEU A 403 -18.32 -10.86 14.29
CA LEU A 403 -18.28 -11.76 15.44
C LEU A 403 -18.42 -13.20 14.94
N TYR A 404 -17.48 -14.06 15.30
CA TYR A 404 -17.46 -15.46 14.88
C TYR A 404 -17.89 -16.38 16.01
N PRO A 405 -18.95 -17.22 15.79
CA PRO A 405 -19.31 -18.27 16.74
C PRO A 405 -18.24 -19.35 16.82
N ALA A 406 -18.02 -19.90 18.02
CA ALA A 406 -17.08 -21.02 18.21
C ALA A 406 -17.43 -22.22 17.34
N GLY A 407 -16.44 -22.68 16.58
CA GLY A 407 -16.57 -23.86 15.72
C GLY A 407 -17.33 -23.65 14.40
N ASP A 408 -17.87 -22.45 14.13
CA ASP A 408 -18.50 -22.15 12.83
C ASP A 408 -18.16 -20.73 12.35
N HIS A 409 -16.97 -20.57 11.78
CA HIS A 409 -16.51 -19.31 11.19
C HIS A 409 -17.19 -18.99 9.86
N SER A 410 -18.08 -19.87 9.36
CA SER A 410 -18.78 -19.66 8.08
C SER A 410 -20.00 -18.74 8.18
N LYS A 411 -20.42 -18.39 9.39
CA LYS A 411 -21.63 -17.60 9.64
C LYS A 411 -21.38 -16.48 10.65
N PRO A 412 -20.52 -15.51 10.33
CA PRO A 412 -20.27 -14.40 11.23
C PRO A 412 -21.52 -13.53 11.41
N THR A 413 -21.67 -12.94 12.59
CA THR A 413 -22.59 -11.84 12.82
C THR A 413 -21.86 -10.54 12.54
N ILE A 414 -22.36 -9.74 11.59
CA ILE A 414 -21.74 -8.46 11.20
C ILE A 414 -22.58 -7.32 11.75
N ARG A 415 -21.93 -6.41 12.46
CA ARG A 415 -22.57 -5.26 13.08
C ARG A 415 -21.81 -3.98 12.75
N LEU A 416 -22.54 -2.94 12.42
CA LEU A 416 -22.03 -1.59 12.23
C LEU A 416 -22.35 -0.75 13.47
N TYR A 417 -21.35 -0.04 13.96
CA TYR A 417 -21.43 0.84 15.13
C TYR A 417 -21.01 2.26 14.78
N ASP A 418 -21.61 3.22 15.47
CA ASP A 418 -21.18 4.62 15.53
C ASP A 418 -21.14 5.11 17.00
N ALA A 419 -20.94 6.39 17.21
CA ALA A 419 -20.88 7.01 18.54
C ALA A 419 -22.17 6.84 19.37
N GLN A 420 -23.31 6.53 18.74
CA GLN A 420 -24.60 6.31 19.40
C GLN A 420 -24.85 4.84 19.72
N GLY A 421 -24.02 3.93 19.21
CA GLY A 421 -24.11 2.49 19.45
C GLY A 421 -24.34 1.67 18.19
N LEU A 422 -25.09 0.58 18.31
CA LEU A 422 -25.38 -0.30 17.18
C LEU A 422 -26.29 0.40 16.16
N VAL A 423 -25.71 0.72 15.00
CA VAL A 423 -26.49 1.24 13.85
C VAL A 423 -27.29 0.13 13.22
N ARG A 424 -26.65 -1.01 12.92
CA ARG A 424 -27.30 -2.13 12.26
C ARG A 424 -26.57 -3.45 12.45
N GLN A 425 -27.34 -4.52 12.54
CA GLN A 425 -26.85 -5.88 12.33
C GLN A 425 -27.19 -6.31 10.91
N LEU A 426 -26.17 -6.69 10.13
CA LEU A 426 -26.30 -7.16 8.77
C LEU A 426 -26.53 -8.68 8.77
N ALA A 427 -27.58 -9.13 8.09
CA ALA A 427 -27.82 -10.56 7.90
C ALA A 427 -27.12 -11.02 6.62
N ILE A 428 -26.04 -11.79 6.77
CA ILE A 428 -25.40 -12.46 5.65
C ILE A 428 -26.00 -13.86 5.53
N SER A 429 -26.66 -14.12 4.39
CA SER A 429 -27.40 -15.35 4.18
C SER A 429 -26.72 -16.37 3.27
N ALA A 430 -25.62 -16.02 2.62
CA ALA A 430 -24.96 -16.88 1.66
C ALA A 430 -23.43 -16.86 1.77
N SER A 431 -22.80 -18.03 1.69
CA SER A 431 -21.38 -18.16 1.43
C SER A 431 -21.13 -18.08 -0.09
N THR A 432 -20.00 -17.51 -0.49
CA THR A 432 -19.50 -17.63 -1.86
C THR A 432 -19.17 -19.10 -2.17
N PRO A 433 -19.10 -19.50 -3.46
CA PRO A 433 -18.78 -20.89 -3.84
C PRO A 433 -17.51 -21.43 -3.19
N ASP A 434 -16.56 -20.57 -2.85
CA ASP A 434 -15.26 -20.92 -2.26
C ASP A 434 -15.28 -20.87 -0.71
N GLY A 435 -16.44 -20.66 -0.10
CA GLY A 435 -16.57 -20.59 1.36
C GLY A 435 -16.05 -19.31 2.02
N TYR A 436 -15.63 -18.33 1.23
CA TYR A 436 -15.17 -17.03 1.73
C TYR A 436 -16.31 -16.00 1.67
N TYR A 437 -16.50 -15.25 2.74
CA TYR A 437 -17.38 -14.10 2.79
C TYR A 437 -16.62 -12.88 2.26
N TYR A 438 -17.01 -12.38 1.08
CA TYR A 438 -16.50 -11.13 0.56
C TYR A 438 -17.36 -9.96 1.08
N PHE A 439 -17.33 -9.77 2.39
CA PHE A 439 -17.88 -8.57 2.98
C PHE A 439 -16.73 -7.70 3.47
N ALA A 440 -16.69 -6.45 3.03
CA ALA A 440 -15.67 -5.51 3.47
C ALA A 440 -16.20 -4.07 3.35
N PRO A 441 -15.65 -3.14 4.14
CA PRO A 441 -15.80 -1.71 3.89
C PRO A 441 -15.38 -1.38 2.46
N LEU A 442 -16.09 -0.44 1.83
CA LEU A 442 -15.81 -0.03 0.47
C LEU A 442 -15.35 1.42 0.40
N THR A 443 -16.14 2.34 0.91
CA THR A 443 -15.88 3.77 0.91
C THR A 443 -16.79 4.49 1.89
N THR A 444 -16.39 5.73 2.26
CA THR A 444 -17.22 6.66 3.01
C THR A 444 -17.35 7.96 2.23
N THR A 445 -18.51 8.60 2.28
CA THR A 445 -18.74 9.91 1.67
C THR A 445 -19.96 10.59 2.31
N ASP A 446 -19.86 11.88 2.57
CA ASP A 446 -20.93 12.72 3.11
C ASP A 446 -21.61 12.15 4.36
N GLY A 447 -20.84 11.53 5.27
CA GLY A 447 -21.36 10.91 6.49
C GLY A 447 -22.03 9.56 6.29
N HIS A 448 -21.90 8.95 5.12
CA HIS A 448 -22.42 7.63 4.80
C HIS A 448 -21.30 6.63 4.57
N ALA A 449 -21.46 5.42 5.12
CA ALA A 449 -20.55 4.30 4.92
C ALA A 449 -21.15 3.29 3.95
N TYR A 450 -20.35 2.83 3.00
CA TYR A 450 -20.73 1.84 2.02
C TYR A 450 -19.88 0.59 2.13
N PHE A 451 -20.52 -0.56 1.88
CA PHE A 451 -19.89 -1.87 2.01
C PHE A 451 -20.07 -2.68 0.74
N ARG A 452 -19.08 -3.48 0.38
CA ARG A 452 -19.25 -4.50 -0.64
C ARG A 452 -19.70 -5.82 -0.02
N TYR A 453 -20.64 -6.49 -0.68
CA TYR A 453 -21.09 -7.82 -0.35
C TYR A 453 -20.98 -8.73 -1.57
N GLY A 454 -20.11 -9.73 -1.49
CA GLY A 454 -19.88 -10.72 -2.54
C GLY A 454 -20.76 -11.95 -2.36
N TYR A 455 -21.37 -12.42 -3.44
CA TYR A 455 -22.23 -13.61 -3.46
C TYR A 455 -22.06 -14.40 -4.76
N ALA A 456 -22.49 -15.66 -4.74
CA ALA A 456 -22.48 -16.51 -5.92
C ALA A 456 -23.53 -16.08 -6.95
N GLY A 457 -23.08 -15.63 -8.10
CA GLY A 457 -23.93 -15.32 -9.25
C GLY A 457 -24.45 -16.56 -9.98
N PRO A 458 -25.32 -16.39 -10.99
CA PRO A 458 -25.96 -17.49 -11.72
C PRO A 458 -25.01 -18.50 -12.37
N ASN A 459 -23.82 -18.07 -12.74
CA ASN A 459 -22.81 -18.88 -13.43
C ASN A 459 -21.69 -19.37 -12.49
N GLY A 460 -21.92 -19.33 -11.17
CA GLY A 460 -20.90 -19.68 -10.19
C GLY A 460 -19.78 -18.63 -10.00
N LYS A 461 -19.84 -17.50 -10.72
CA LYS A 461 -18.90 -16.39 -10.56
C LYS A 461 -19.38 -15.48 -9.43
N THR A 462 -18.44 -14.90 -8.70
CA THR A 462 -18.77 -13.94 -7.65
C THR A 462 -19.29 -12.64 -8.25
N LEU A 463 -20.44 -12.19 -7.76
CA LEU A 463 -20.98 -10.87 -8.01
C LEU A 463 -20.98 -10.07 -6.70
N TYR A 464 -21.00 -8.76 -6.82
CA TYR A 464 -20.96 -7.85 -5.68
C TYR A 464 -22.15 -6.90 -5.70
N ASP A 465 -22.78 -6.75 -4.54
CA ASP A 465 -23.70 -5.65 -4.27
C ASP A 465 -22.96 -4.61 -3.39
N VAL A 466 -23.32 -3.34 -3.57
CA VAL A 466 -22.93 -2.26 -2.67
C VAL A 466 -24.09 -2.00 -1.73
N LEU A 467 -23.82 -2.07 -0.43
CA LEU A 467 -24.77 -1.81 0.63
C LEU A 467 -24.47 -0.47 1.29
N ASP A 468 -25.53 0.26 1.68
CA ASP A 468 -25.42 1.42 2.58
C ASP A 468 -25.24 0.98 4.04
N GLU A 469 -25.05 1.92 4.95
CA GLU A 469 -24.93 1.68 6.40
C GLU A 469 -26.18 1.04 7.01
N ASN A 470 -27.32 1.13 6.32
CA ASN A 470 -28.55 0.47 6.71
C ASN A 470 -28.66 -0.96 6.15
N GLY A 471 -27.65 -1.42 5.39
CA GLY A 471 -27.66 -2.72 4.74
C GLY A 471 -28.60 -2.81 3.54
N ASN A 472 -29.06 -1.68 3.00
CA ASN A 472 -29.82 -1.68 1.76
C ASN A 472 -28.87 -1.75 0.58
N ALA A 473 -29.17 -2.61 -0.39
CA ALA A 473 -28.39 -2.68 -1.61
C ALA A 473 -28.70 -1.46 -2.50
N VAL A 474 -27.71 -0.55 -2.57
CA VAL A 474 -27.78 0.66 -3.44
C VAL A 474 -27.33 0.34 -4.87
N LEU A 475 -26.38 -0.57 -5.05
CA LEU A 475 -25.99 -1.12 -6.35
C LEU A 475 -25.99 -2.64 -6.29
N LYS A 476 -26.28 -3.29 -7.42
CA LYS A 476 -26.37 -4.75 -7.51
C LYS A 476 -25.65 -5.32 -8.72
N GLY A 477 -25.08 -6.52 -8.50
CA GLY A 477 -24.58 -7.36 -9.58
C GLY A 477 -23.35 -6.82 -10.28
N LEU A 478 -22.45 -6.15 -9.55
CA LEU A 478 -21.16 -5.75 -10.10
C LEU A 478 -20.26 -6.98 -10.25
N ALA A 479 -19.58 -7.10 -11.38
CA ALA A 479 -18.61 -8.19 -11.59
C ALA A 479 -17.31 -7.97 -10.82
N LEU A 480 -17.03 -6.73 -10.39
CA LEU A 480 -15.92 -6.36 -9.56
C LEU A 480 -16.30 -5.13 -8.75
N CYS A 481 -15.88 -5.10 -7.50
CA CYS A 481 -16.10 -3.98 -6.59
C CYS A 481 -15.01 -3.99 -5.51
N TYR A 482 -14.18 -2.94 -5.45
CA TYR A 482 -13.21 -2.77 -4.37
C TYR A 482 -12.84 -1.29 -4.17
N SER A 483 -12.39 -0.99 -2.97
CA SER A 483 -11.89 0.35 -2.65
C SER A 483 -10.73 0.72 -3.57
N TYR A 484 -10.71 1.96 -4.03
CA TYR A 484 -9.55 2.46 -4.75
C TYR A 484 -8.45 2.78 -3.74
N TYR A 485 -7.46 1.91 -3.69
CA TYR A 485 -6.21 2.20 -3.01
C TYR A 485 -5.24 2.80 -4.04
N GLY A 486 -5.43 4.05 -4.36
CA GLY A 486 -4.35 4.85 -4.93
C GLY A 486 -3.33 5.00 -3.82
N GLY A 487 -2.16 4.36 -3.94
CA GLY A 487 -1.18 4.34 -2.88
C GLY A 487 -1.06 5.72 -2.22
N ASN A 488 -1.11 5.75 -0.90
CA ASN A 488 -0.78 6.88 -0.03
C ASN A 488 -1.88 7.81 0.45
N GLY A 489 -3.15 7.46 0.35
CA GLY A 489 -4.23 8.37 0.81
C GLY A 489 -4.36 9.68 0.02
N LEU A 490 -3.41 9.97 -0.87
CA LEU A 490 -3.38 11.19 -1.68
C LEU A 490 -4.40 11.19 -2.83
N ASN A 491 -4.94 10.03 -3.16
CA ASN A 491 -5.80 9.81 -4.33
C ASN A 491 -7.20 9.34 -3.98
N ASP A 492 -7.78 9.84 -2.92
CA ASP A 492 -9.19 9.61 -2.65
C ASP A 492 -10.01 10.02 -3.89
N LEU A 493 -10.81 9.09 -4.37
CA LEU A 493 -11.75 9.40 -5.44
C LEU A 493 -12.84 10.32 -4.89
N PRO A 494 -13.22 11.37 -5.63
CA PRO A 494 -14.28 12.26 -5.19
C PRO A 494 -15.62 11.50 -5.07
N ALA A 495 -16.52 12.04 -4.25
CA ALA A 495 -17.85 11.50 -4.01
C ALA A 495 -17.88 10.03 -3.56
N GLY A 496 -16.82 9.58 -2.86
CA GLY A 496 -16.72 8.22 -2.37
C GLY A 496 -16.71 7.16 -3.47
N ALA A 497 -16.22 7.49 -4.65
CA ALA A 497 -16.17 6.55 -5.75
C ALA A 497 -15.17 5.40 -5.46
N PHE A 498 -15.38 4.30 -6.13
CA PHE A 498 -14.63 3.07 -5.97
C PHE A 498 -14.41 2.39 -7.33
N MET A 499 -13.51 1.41 -7.36
CA MET A 499 -13.28 0.60 -8.57
C MET A 499 -14.45 -0.34 -8.78
N ALA A 500 -15.02 -0.34 -9.98
CA ALA A 500 -16.14 -1.19 -10.34
C ALA A 500 -16.01 -1.75 -11.76
N ARG A 501 -16.59 -2.95 -11.94
CA ARG A 501 -16.87 -3.52 -13.27
C ARG A 501 -18.36 -3.84 -13.36
N LYS A 502 -18.99 -3.30 -14.39
CA LYS A 502 -20.39 -3.59 -14.71
C LYS A 502 -20.54 -3.86 -16.20
N GLY A 503 -20.89 -5.09 -16.55
CA GLY A 503 -20.86 -5.53 -17.95
C GLY A 503 -19.46 -5.38 -18.55
N PHE A 504 -19.36 -4.64 -19.66
CA PHE A 504 -18.09 -4.42 -20.39
C PHE A 504 -17.34 -3.16 -19.97
N TYR A 505 -17.82 -2.43 -18.94
CA TYR A 505 -17.19 -1.22 -18.47
C TYR A 505 -16.47 -1.47 -17.14
N TYR A 506 -15.26 -0.91 -17.07
CA TYR A 506 -14.40 -0.96 -15.90
C TYR A 506 -13.88 0.45 -15.61
N GLY A 507 -13.92 0.85 -14.36
CA GLY A 507 -13.47 2.18 -13.96
C GLY A 507 -13.92 2.59 -12.58
N TRP A 508 -14.06 3.89 -12.36
CA TRP A 508 -14.45 4.49 -11.09
C TRP A 508 -15.95 4.81 -11.09
N MET A 509 -16.65 4.29 -10.10
CA MET A 509 -18.09 4.45 -9.95
C MET A 509 -18.44 4.99 -8.57
N THR A 510 -19.40 5.89 -8.50
CA THR A 510 -19.96 6.41 -7.24
C THR A 510 -20.97 5.43 -6.64
N PRO A 511 -21.27 5.51 -5.32
CA PRO A 511 -22.28 4.64 -4.70
C PRO A 511 -23.68 4.75 -5.31
N ASP A 512 -24.03 5.85 -5.95
CA ASP A 512 -25.30 6.02 -6.68
C ASP A 512 -25.28 5.46 -8.12
N GLY A 513 -24.15 4.83 -8.52
CA GLY A 513 -24.01 4.09 -9.77
C GLY A 513 -23.61 4.94 -10.97
N GLN A 514 -23.14 6.16 -10.76
CA GLN A 514 -22.61 6.99 -11.83
C GLN A 514 -21.14 6.68 -12.08
N TRP A 515 -20.74 6.61 -13.34
CA TRP A 515 -19.34 6.51 -13.71
C TRP A 515 -18.67 7.89 -13.60
N LEU A 516 -17.61 7.98 -12.82
CA LEU A 516 -16.71 9.13 -12.87
C LEU A 516 -15.82 9.06 -14.11
N TYR A 517 -15.29 7.88 -14.38
CA TYR A 517 -14.58 7.51 -15.59
C TYR A 517 -14.64 6.00 -15.78
N CYS A 518 -14.78 5.55 -17.02
CA CYS A 518 -14.69 4.13 -17.34
C CYS A 518 -14.16 3.88 -18.74
N ARG A 519 -13.58 2.70 -18.93
CA ARG A 519 -13.12 2.18 -20.22
C ARG A 519 -13.94 0.96 -20.60
N SER A 520 -14.06 0.72 -21.90
CA SER A 520 -14.56 -0.56 -22.41
C SER A 520 -13.43 -1.59 -22.43
N ILE A 521 -13.67 -2.74 -21.81
CA ILE A 521 -12.73 -3.87 -21.78
C ILE A 521 -12.92 -4.85 -22.93
N PHE A 522 -13.58 -4.43 -24.01
CA PHE A 522 -13.86 -5.27 -25.20
C PHE A 522 -12.65 -5.61 -26.05
N ALA A 523 -11.52 -4.96 -25.87
CA ALA A 523 -10.51 -4.91 -26.92
C ALA A 523 -9.57 -6.11 -26.96
N SER A 524 -9.54 -7.02 -25.99
CA SER A 524 -8.69 -8.21 -26.08
C SER A 524 -9.49 -9.50 -25.97
N SER A 525 -9.48 -10.23 -27.06
CA SER A 525 -9.98 -11.62 -27.15
C SER A 525 -9.13 -12.64 -26.40
N THR A 526 -8.17 -12.19 -25.61
CA THR A 526 -7.16 -13.01 -24.93
C THR A 526 -7.13 -12.81 -23.43
N ASP A 527 -8.27 -12.46 -22.82
CA ASP A 527 -8.35 -12.43 -21.37
C ASP A 527 -8.34 -13.87 -20.82
N GLU A 528 -7.13 -14.41 -20.62
CA GLU A 528 -6.86 -15.74 -20.09
C GLU A 528 -7.42 -15.95 -18.66
N HIS A 529 -7.85 -14.87 -18.01
CA HIS A 529 -8.41 -14.91 -16.65
C HIS A 529 -9.93 -15.11 -16.59
N GLY A 530 -10.58 -15.46 -17.71
CA GLY A 530 -11.97 -15.87 -17.70
C GLY A 530 -12.99 -14.76 -17.42
N TYR A 531 -12.61 -13.50 -17.57
CA TYR A 531 -13.51 -12.36 -17.38
C TYR A 531 -14.46 -12.13 -18.58
N GLY A 532 -14.22 -12.82 -19.71
CA GLY A 532 -15.02 -12.68 -20.93
C GLY A 532 -16.44 -13.26 -20.91
N ASP A 533 -16.79 -14.08 -19.92
CA ASP A 533 -18.01 -14.89 -19.94
C ASP A 533 -19.14 -14.38 -19.01
N LEU A 534 -19.07 -13.12 -18.58
CA LEU A 534 -20.09 -12.52 -17.69
C LEU A 534 -21.15 -11.71 -18.49
N ILE A 535 -21.65 -12.23 -19.58
CA ILE A 535 -22.84 -11.71 -20.27
C ILE A 535 -24.01 -12.67 -20.03
#